data_40e4440442ac8cc5c39fa5c7f1d4306e
#
_entry.id   40e4440442ac8cc5c39fa5c7f1d4306e
#
_cell.length_a   1.000
_cell.length_b   1.000
_cell.length_c   1.000
_cell.angle_alpha   90.00
_cell.angle_beta   90.00
_cell.angle_gamma   90.00
#
_symmetry.space_group_name_H-M   'P 1'
#
loop_
_entity.id
_entity.type
_entity.pdbx_description
1 polymer ?
#
loop_
_entity_poly.entity_id
_entity_poly.type
_entity_poly.pdbx_seq_one_letter_code
_entity_poly.pdbx_strand_id
1 'polypeptide(L)'
;MSKTVKIAMIGTGDISGIYLKNITETFHEIELTGVCDLVREKAEAAAKKWNVPRIYKDMYEAFDDPQVDIILNLTRPDEHYGVTKPALLAGKHVYSEKPLAATFELGQELVQIAKEKGLFLGGAPDTFLGAGIQTCRKLIDDGFIGDPVGAAAFMICRGHEGWHPDPEFYYKRGGGPMLDMGPYYVTALVNLLGGVRSLMGRTKTTFPHRTITSAPKRGTDITVD
;
A
#
# COMPACT_ATOMS: atom_id res chain seq x y z
N MET A 1 30.70 -5.97 0.46
CA MET A 1 29.51 -5.52 1.22
C MET A 1 28.48 -5.04 0.21
N SER A 2 27.24 -5.51 0.26
CA SER A 2 26.16 -4.97 -0.56
C SER A 2 25.95 -3.50 -0.25
N LYS A 3 25.70 -2.66 -1.27
CA LYS A 3 25.38 -1.24 -1.07
C LYS A 3 24.07 -1.15 -0.30
N THR A 4 24.03 -0.43 0.81
CA THR A 4 22.79 -0.14 1.53
C THR A 4 21.87 0.68 0.63
N VAL A 5 20.61 0.27 0.50
CA VAL A 5 19.61 0.95 -0.31
C VAL A 5 19.00 2.09 0.50
N LYS A 6 18.95 3.27 -0.07
CA LYS A 6 18.46 4.48 0.61
C LYS A 6 17.03 4.81 0.21
N ILE A 7 16.18 5.01 1.21
CA ILE A 7 14.73 5.20 1.03
C ILE A 7 14.31 6.56 1.58
N ALA A 8 13.47 7.29 0.84
CA ALA A 8 12.69 8.41 1.37
C ALA A 8 11.21 8.02 1.45
N MET A 9 10.56 8.35 2.55
CA MET A 9 9.15 8.02 2.79
C MET A 9 8.25 9.25 2.56
N ILE A 10 7.23 9.09 1.74
CA ILE A 10 6.19 10.08 1.48
C ILE A 10 4.88 9.60 2.10
N GLY A 11 4.38 10.35 3.07
CA GLY A 11 3.22 10.00 3.90
C GLY A 11 3.64 9.39 5.25
N THR A 12 3.27 10.06 6.34
CA THR A 12 3.54 9.65 7.72
C THR A 12 2.24 9.44 8.50
N GLY A 13 1.19 8.94 7.82
CA GLY A 13 -0.09 8.55 8.38
C GLY A 13 -0.04 7.26 9.20
N ASP A 14 -1.19 6.70 9.53
CA ASP A 14 -1.32 5.55 10.44
C ASP A 14 -0.48 4.34 10.02
N ILE A 15 -0.47 3.99 8.73
CA ILE A 15 0.27 2.83 8.23
C ILE A 15 1.79 3.01 8.33
N SER A 16 2.29 4.23 8.34
CA SER A 16 3.73 4.51 8.39
C SER A 16 4.41 3.94 9.64
N GLY A 17 3.66 3.79 10.74
CA GLY A 17 4.21 3.30 12.00
C GLY A 17 4.84 1.92 11.90
N ILE A 18 4.21 0.97 11.18
CA ILE A 18 4.78 -0.37 10.99
C ILE A 18 5.98 -0.36 10.04
N TYR A 19 5.93 0.46 8.99
CA TYR A 19 7.05 0.63 8.08
C TYR A 19 8.27 1.24 8.79
N LEU A 20 8.07 2.34 9.51
CA LEU A 20 9.13 2.99 10.28
C LEU A 20 9.76 2.03 11.29
N LYS A 21 8.93 1.28 12.03
CA LYS A 21 9.43 0.25 12.96
C LYS A 21 10.29 -0.78 12.22
N ASN A 22 9.81 -1.36 11.15
CA ASN A 22 10.54 -2.42 10.44
C ASN A 22 11.84 -1.90 9.80
N ILE A 23 11.82 -0.69 9.23
CA ILE A 23 13.01 -0.08 8.62
C ILE A 23 14.07 0.23 9.68
N THR A 24 13.67 0.71 10.86
CA THR A 24 14.61 1.12 11.89
C THR A 24 15.06 -0.01 12.81
N GLU A 25 14.24 -1.05 13.01
CA GLU A 25 14.51 -2.09 14.00
C GLU A 25 14.81 -3.47 13.40
N THR A 26 14.41 -3.73 12.15
CA THR A 26 14.43 -5.09 11.59
C THR A 26 15.28 -5.21 10.33
N PHE A 27 15.14 -4.28 9.38
CA PHE A 27 15.84 -4.34 8.10
C PHE A 27 17.19 -3.62 8.18
N HIS A 28 18.26 -4.34 7.88
CA HIS A 28 19.64 -3.81 7.93
C HIS A 28 20.20 -3.45 6.56
N GLU A 29 19.50 -3.84 5.49
CA GLU A 29 19.90 -3.60 4.11
C GLU A 29 19.41 -2.26 3.55
N ILE A 30 18.56 -1.57 4.31
CA ILE A 30 17.95 -0.30 3.91
C ILE A 30 18.20 0.78 4.95
N GLU A 31 18.28 2.02 4.47
CA GLU A 31 18.48 3.23 5.29
C GLU A 31 17.38 4.24 4.96
N LEU A 32 16.68 4.72 5.98
CA LEU A 32 15.70 5.79 5.81
C LEU A 32 16.42 7.14 5.83
N THR A 33 16.48 7.81 4.68
CA THR A 33 17.13 9.12 4.53
C THR A 33 16.28 10.27 5.05
N GLY A 34 14.96 10.15 4.96
CA GLY A 34 14.05 11.18 5.42
C GLY A 34 12.59 10.85 5.19
N VAL A 35 11.74 11.71 5.72
CA VAL A 35 10.28 11.63 5.61
C VAL A 35 9.69 12.93 5.07
N CYS A 36 8.53 12.84 4.42
CA CYS A 36 7.74 13.96 3.95
C CYS A 36 6.25 13.69 4.22
N ASP A 37 5.52 14.71 4.63
CA ASP A 37 4.04 14.68 4.75
C ASP A 37 3.49 16.06 4.41
N LEU A 38 2.28 16.12 3.85
CA LEU A 38 1.57 17.38 3.60
C LEU A 38 1.30 18.14 4.91
N VAL A 39 1.08 17.40 6.00
CA VAL A 39 0.94 17.93 7.35
C VAL A 39 2.30 17.83 8.05
N ARG A 40 3.04 18.93 8.05
CA ARG A 40 4.43 18.97 8.53
C ARG A 40 4.61 18.43 9.94
N GLU A 41 3.65 18.73 10.82
CA GLU A 41 3.65 18.27 12.22
C GLU A 41 3.66 16.73 12.32
N LYS A 42 3.03 16.03 11.37
CA LYS A 42 3.07 14.56 11.31
C LYS A 42 4.46 14.07 10.94
N ALA A 43 5.11 14.68 9.96
CA ALA A 43 6.48 14.35 9.59
C ALA A 43 7.44 14.62 10.74
N GLU A 44 7.29 15.72 11.46
CA GLU A 44 8.09 16.08 12.64
C GLU A 44 7.91 15.08 13.79
N ALA A 45 6.66 14.69 14.06
CA ALA A 45 6.36 13.69 15.09
C ALA A 45 6.97 12.31 14.73
N ALA A 46 6.85 11.89 13.47
CA ALA A 46 7.45 10.65 12.98
C ALA A 46 8.99 10.71 13.06
N ALA A 47 9.59 11.79 12.57
CA ALA A 47 11.04 11.96 12.60
C ALA A 47 11.58 11.94 14.02
N LYS A 48 10.93 12.62 14.96
CA LYS A 48 11.31 12.62 16.38
C LYS A 48 11.20 11.23 17.02
N LYS A 49 10.08 10.53 16.74
CA LYS A 49 9.82 9.20 17.34
C LYS A 49 10.80 8.14 16.86
N TRP A 50 11.19 8.20 15.58
CA TRP A 50 11.96 7.15 14.93
C TRP A 50 13.41 7.57 14.59
N ASN A 51 13.86 8.72 15.11
CA ASN A 51 15.19 9.29 14.83
C ASN A 51 15.51 9.42 13.33
N VAL A 52 14.51 9.82 12.53
CA VAL A 52 14.73 10.02 11.09
C VAL A 52 15.59 11.27 10.87
N PRO A 53 16.68 11.19 10.09
CA PRO A 53 17.65 12.27 10.03
C PRO A 53 17.17 13.52 9.32
N ARG A 54 16.18 13.41 8.42
CA ARG A 54 15.72 14.51 7.59
C ARG A 54 14.19 14.55 7.45
N ILE A 55 13.67 15.76 7.39
CA ILE A 55 12.29 16.05 7.00
C ILE A 55 12.35 16.87 5.72
N TYR A 56 11.92 16.28 4.61
CA TYR A 56 11.86 16.98 3.34
C TYR A 56 10.76 18.04 3.37
N LYS A 57 11.00 19.15 2.69
CA LYS A 57 10.06 20.27 2.58
C LYS A 57 8.79 19.84 1.80
N ASP A 58 8.99 19.09 0.73
CA ASP A 58 7.96 18.51 -0.11
C ASP A 58 8.48 17.22 -0.77
N MET A 59 7.60 16.51 -1.47
CA MET A 59 7.98 15.24 -2.13
C MET A 59 9.01 15.45 -3.25
N TYR A 60 9.03 16.60 -3.90
CA TYR A 60 9.96 16.87 -5.00
C TYR A 60 11.39 17.02 -4.48
N GLU A 61 11.59 17.62 -3.31
CA GLU A 61 12.90 17.65 -2.67
C GLU A 61 13.43 16.23 -2.40
N ALA A 62 12.56 15.29 -2.04
CA ALA A 62 12.95 13.89 -1.88
C ALA A 62 13.26 13.21 -3.23
N PHE A 63 12.53 13.56 -4.29
CA PHE A 63 12.78 13.04 -5.64
C PHE A 63 14.08 13.56 -6.24
N ASP A 64 14.43 14.80 -5.94
CA ASP A 64 15.67 15.44 -6.43
C ASP A 64 16.90 15.05 -5.60
N ASP A 65 16.74 14.43 -4.44
CA ASP A 65 17.86 14.00 -3.59
C ASP A 65 18.62 12.85 -4.26
N PRO A 66 19.91 13.07 -4.66
CA PRO A 66 20.71 12.04 -5.33
C PRO A 66 21.06 10.86 -4.41
N GLN A 67 20.89 10.99 -3.12
CA GLN A 67 21.12 9.90 -2.19
C GLN A 67 19.93 8.94 -2.08
N VAL A 68 18.75 9.32 -2.52
CA VAL A 68 17.55 8.47 -2.46
C VAL A 68 17.53 7.54 -3.66
N ASP A 69 17.50 6.24 -3.40
CA ASP A 69 17.34 5.18 -4.41
C ASP A 69 15.85 4.86 -4.63
N ILE A 70 15.06 4.79 -3.56
CA ILE A 70 13.66 4.36 -3.59
C ILE A 70 12.76 5.37 -2.88
N ILE A 71 11.63 5.68 -3.48
CA ILE A 71 10.53 6.39 -2.83
C ILE A 71 9.53 5.35 -2.28
N LEU A 72 9.30 5.42 -0.98
CA LEU A 72 8.27 4.67 -0.28
C LEU A 72 7.01 5.52 -0.17
N ASN A 73 5.99 5.20 -0.97
CA ASN A 73 4.76 5.97 -1.05
C ASN A 73 3.69 5.36 -0.12
N LEU A 74 3.42 6.03 1.00
CA LEU A 74 2.43 5.65 2.02
C LEU A 74 1.32 6.69 2.14
N THR A 75 1.05 7.41 1.06
CA THR A 75 -0.01 8.41 1.00
C THR A 75 -1.40 7.74 0.96
N ARG A 76 -2.46 8.50 0.73
CA ARG A 76 -3.81 7.95 0.56
C ARG A 76 -3.95 7.26 -0.80
N PRO A 77 -4.88 6.31 -0.94
CA PRO A 77 -5.08 5.56 -2.19
C PRO A 77 -5.30 6.40 -3.44
N ASP A 78 -6.00 7.52 -3.31
CA ASP A 78 -6.28 8.49 -4.37
C ASP A 78 -5.03 9.29 -4.79
N GLU A 79 -4.05 9.44 -3.89
CA GLU A 79 -2.81 10.17 -4.12
C GLU A 79 -1.66 9.28 -4.63
N HIS A 80 -1.80 7.95 -4.58
CA HIS A 80 -0.71 7.03 -4.94
C HIS A 80 -0.13 7.32 -6.33
N TYR A 81 -1.01 7.52 -7.32
CA TYR A 81 -0.58 7.85 -8.67
C TYR A 81 0.15 9.20 -8.75
N GLY A 82 -0.41 10.24 -8.07
CA GLY A 82 0.14 11.60 -8.06
C GLY A 82 1.55 11.70 -7.46
N VAL A 83 1.90 10.79 -6.57
CA VAL A 83 3.24 10.69 -5.96
C VAL A 83 4.15 9.74 -6.75
N THR A 84 3.63 8.57 -7.16
CA THR A 84 4.42 7.54 -7.83
C THR A 84 4.90 7.98 -9.21
N LYS A 85 4.04 8.61 -10.00
CA LYS A 85 4.40 9.04 -11.37
C LYS A 85 5.58 10.02 -11.40
N PRO A 86 5.54 11.17 -10.69
CA PRO A 86 6.68 12.08 -10.70
C PRO A 86 7.95 11.48 -10.09
N ALA A 87 7.85 10.58 -9.09
CA ALA A 87 9.01 9.88 -8.56
C ALA A 87 9.69 8.99 -9.62
N LEU A 88 8.90 8.22 -10.38
CA LEU A 88 9.42 7.44 -11.52
C LEU A 88 10.00 8.34 -12.60
N LEU A 89 9.35 9.46 -12.92
CA LEU A 89 9.87 10.43 -13.90
C LEU A 89 11.21 11.04 -13.46
N ALA A 90 11.40 11.26 -12.15
CA ALA A 90 12.66 11.71 -11.56
C ALA A 90 13.74 10.60 -11.47
N GLY A 91 13.44 9.39 -11.95
CA GLY A 91 14.41 8.29 -11.99
C GLY A 91 14.54 7.51 -10.68
N LYS A 92 13.55 7.61 -9.79
CA LYS A 92 13.53 6.85 -8.53
C LYS A 92 12.78 5.54 -8.71
N HIS A 93 13.28 4.47 -8.09
CA HIS A 93 12.47 3.29 -7.83
C HIS A 93 11.32 3.65 -6.89
N VAL A 94 10.19 2.96 -6.98
CA VAL A 94 9.05 3.23 -6.11
C VAL A 94 8.49 1.95 -5.52
N TYR A 95 8.19 1.98 -4.23
CA TYR A 95 7.33 1.02 -3.56
C TYR A 95 6.13 1.77 -3.01
N SER A 96 4.93 1.41 -3.47
CA SER A 96 3.69 2.10 -3.11
C SER A 96 2.77 1.21 -2.29
N GLU A 97 2.10 1.79 -1.31
CA GLU A 97 0.97 1.11 -0.68
C GLU A 97 -0.13 0.77 -1.69
N LYS A 98 -0.95 -0.19 -1.31
CA LYS A 98 -2.09 -0.64 -2.12
C LYS A 98 -3.30 0.31 -1.97
N PRO A 99 -4.14 0.41 -3.00
CA PRO A 99 -3.93 -0.05 -4.37
C PRO A 99 -2.86 0.78 -5.08
N LEU A 100 -2.18 0.20 -6.06
CA LEU A 100 -1.12 0.91 -6.82
C LEU A 100 -1.63 2.22 -7.45
N ALA A 101 -2.88 2.22 -7.91
CA ALA A 101 -3.60 3.38 -8.41
C ALA A 101 -5.12 3.17 -8.24
N ALA A 102 -5.89 4.25 -8.30
CA ALA A 102 -7.34 4.22 -8.16
C ALA A 102 -8.07 3.62 -9.38
N THR A 103 -7.43 3.55 -10.55
CA THR A 103 -7.96 2.92 -11.76
C THR A 103 -6.91 2.06 -12.45
N PHE A 104 -7.39 1.14 -13.28
CA PHE A 104 -6.53 0.24 -14.06
C PHE A 104 -5.61 1.00 -15.03
N GLU A 105 -6.15 2.01 -15.72
CA GLU A 105 -5.43 2.80 -16.71
C GLU A 105 -4.25 3.55 -16.07
N LEU A 106 -4.48 4.17 -14.91
CA LEU A 106 -3.42 4.85 -14.16
C LEU A 106 -2.35 3.87 -13.68
N GLY A 107 -2.75 2.68 -13.23
CA GLY A 107 -1.82 1.62 -12.86
C GLY A 107 -0.99 1.13 -14.05
N GLN A 108 -1.62 0.94 -15.22
CA GLN A 108 -0.91 0.57 -16.45
C GLN A 108 0.13 1.62 -16.86
N GLU A 109 -0.22 2.90 -16.79
CA GLU A 109 0.71 3.99 -17.11
C GLU A 109 1.95 3.97 -16.19
N LEU A 110 1.76 3.77 -14.87
CA LEU A 110 2.88 3.66 -13.94
C LEU A 110 3.81 2.49 -14.29
N VAL A 111 3.25 1.33 -14.58
CA VAL A 111 4.01 0.14 -15.00
C VAL A 111 4.78 0.41 -16.29
N GLN A 112 4.15 1.07 -17.25
CA GLN A 112 4.79 1.42 -18.53
C GLN A 112 5.96 2.40 -18.31
N ILE A 113 5.80 3.47 -17.53
CA ILE A 113 6.86 4.42 -17.21
C ILE A 113 8.03 3.71 -16.51
N ALA A 114 7.74 2.86 -15.52
CA ALA A 114 8.77 2.12 -14.81
C ALA A 114 9.59 1.24 -15.76
N LYS A 115 8.90 0.52 -16.67
CA LYS A 115 9.52 -0.33 -17.68
C LYS A 115 10.41 0.48 -18.65
N GLU A 116 9.90 1.58 -19.19
CA GLU A 116 10.64 2.45 -20.12
C GLU A 116 11.90 3.05 -19.52
N LYS A 117 11.85 3.37 -18.22
CA LYS A 117 12.97 3.94 -17.48
C LYS A 117 13.90 2.90 -16.85
N GLY A 118 13.58 1.60 -16.95
CA GLY A 118 14.34 0.53 -16.30
C GLY A 118 14.30 0.60 -14.76
N LEU A 119 13.18 1.08 -14.20
CA LEU A 119 12.99 1.24 -12.77
C LEU A 119 12.14 0.13 -12.18
N PHE A 120 12.37 -0.20 -10.91
CA PHE A 120 11.50 -1.09 -10.15
C PHE A 120 10.29 -0.32 -9.62
N LEU A 121 9.11 -0.92 -9.79
CA LEU A 121 7.85 -0.47 -9.21
C LEU A 121 7.25 -1.63 -8.44
N GLY A 122 7.18 -1.51 -7.13
CA GLY A 122 6.57 -2.47 -6.21
C GLY A 122 5.25 -1.97 -5.66
N GLY A 123 4.38 -2.88 -5.31
CA GLY A 123 3.12 -2.61 -4.63
C GLY A 123 2.98 -3.46 -3.38
N ALA A 124 2.29 -2.96 -2.39
CA ALA A 124 2.13 -3.54 -1.07
C ALA A 124 0.79 -4.26 -0.82
N PRO A 125 0.37 -5.30 -1.51
CA PRO A 125 -0.24 -6.45 -0.87
C PRO A 125 0.83 -7.51 -0.64
N ASP A 126 1.60 -7.37 0.43
CA ASP A 126 2.81 -8.16 0.71
C ASP A 126 2.56 -9.39 1.60
N THR A 127 1.38 -9.54 2.19
CA THR A 127 1.07 -10.61 3.16
C THR A 127 1.22 -12.01 2.59
N PHE A 128 1.12 -12.19 1.27
CA PHE A 128 1.39 -13.47 0.61
C PHE A 128 2.85 -13.92 0.74
N LEU A 129 3.80 -13.00 0.98
CA LEU A 129 5.20 -13.28 1.26
C LEU A 129 5.43 -13.75 2.71
N GLY A 130 4.44 -13.57 3.58
CA GLY A 130 4.51 -14.00 4.97
C GLY A 130 4.57 -15.53 5.12
N ALA A 131 5.17 -15.99 6.22
CA ALA A 131 5.44 -17.41 6.47
C ALA A 131 4.22 -18.32 6.30
N GLY A 132 3.01 -17.87 6.69
CA GLY A 132 1.78 -18.66 6.55
C GLY A 132 1.44 -18.98 5.10
N ILE A 133 1.34 -17.98 4.23
CA ILE A 133 1.02 -18.20 2.81
C ILE A 133 2.16 -18.87 2.08
N GLN A 134 3.43 -18.59 2.40
CA GLN A 134 4.57 -19.28 1.83
C GLN A 134 4.62 -20.76 2.25
N THR A 135 4.20 -21.10 3.46
CA THR A 135 4.02 -22.48 3.89
C THR A 135 2.90 -23.16 3.10
N CYS A 136 1.76 -22.48 2.90
CA CYS A 136 0.69 -23.00 2.05
C CYS A 136 1.18 -23.26 0.61
N ARG A 137 1.94 -22.31 0.05
CA ARG A 137 2.56 -22.49 -1.29
C ARG A 137 3.44 -23.72 -1.34
N LYS A 138 4.33 -23.88 -0.34
CA LYS A 138 5.20 -25.06 -0.26
C LYS A 138 4.43 -26.37 -0.16
N LEU A 139 3.37 -26.44 0.66
CA LEU A 139 2.53 -27.63 0.79
C LEU A 139 1.85 -28.02 -0.54
N ILE A 140 1.44 -27.03 -1.34
CA ILE A 140 0.90 -27.27 -2.68
C ILE A 140 2.01 -27.81 -3.60
N ASP A 141 3.17 -27.15 -3.62
CA ASP A 141 4.30 -27.56 -4.48
C ASP A 141 4.84 -28.96 -4.13
N ASP A 142 4.81 -29.31 -2.85
CA ASP A 142 5.22 -30.66 -2.38
C ASP A 142 4.13 -31.73 -2.60
N GLY A 143 2.96 -31.35 -3.15
CA GLY A 143 1.87 -32.27 -3.46
C GLY A 143 1.05 -32.77 -2.27
N PHE A 144 1.15 -32.14 -1.09
CA PHE A 144 0.45 -32.58 0.12
C PHE A 144 -1.08 -32.62 -0.02
N ILE A 145 -1.65 -31.76 -0.86
CA ILE A 145 -3.10 -31.70 -1.13
C ILE A 145 -3.46 -32.21 -2.54
N GLY A 146 -2.49 -32.74 -3.28
CA GLY A 146 -2.64 -33.07 -4.70
C GLY A 146 -2.77 -31.80 -5.56
N ASP A 147 -3.35 -31.93 -6.75
CA ASP A 147 -3.59 -30.80 -7.66
C ASP A 147 -4.77 -29.96 -7.17
N PRO A 148 -4.57 -28.68 -6.85
CA PRO A 148 -5.66 -27.83 -6.40
C PRO A 148 -6.63 -27.52 -7.55
N VAL A 149 -7.90 -27.86 -7.37
CA VAL A 149 -8.96 -27.71 -8.37
C VAL A 149 -9.83 -26.45 -8.14
N GLY A 150 -9.70 -25.81 -6.99
CA GLY A 150 -10.44 -24.59 -6.65
C GLY A 150 -10.05 -24.06 -5.29
N ALA A 151 -10.47 -22.81 -5.02
CA ALA A 151 -10.31 -22.15 -3.74
C ALA A 151 -11.49 -21.21 -3.47
N ALA A 152 -11.75 -20.95 -2.19
CA ALA A 152 -12.67 -19.93 -1.74
C ALA A 152 -11.95 -19.01 -0.75
N ALA A 153 -12.18 -17.71 -0.88
CA ALA A 153 -11.66 -16.70 0.04
C ALA A 153 -12.79 -15.75 0.43
N PHE A 154 -12.88 -15.43 1.71
CA PHE A 154 -13.94 -14.59 2.26
C PHE A 154 -13.33 -13.43 3.02
N MET A 155 -13.77 -12.20 2.69
CA MET A 155 -13.54 -11.01 3.49
C MET A 155 -14.89 -10.48 3.95
N ILE A 156 -15.23 -10.72 5.21
CA ILE A 156 -16.50 -10.32 5.81
C ILE A 156 -16.19 -9.46 7.02
N CYS A 157 -16.59 -8.20 6.99
CA CYS A 157 -16.47 -7.30 8.13
C CYS A 157 -17.67 -6.36 8.22
N ARG A 158 -17.85 -5.77 9.39
CA ARG A 158 -18.94 -4.82 9.66
C ARG A 158 -18.74 -3.48 8.94
N GLY A 159 -17.49 -3.09 8.68
CA GLY A 159 -17.08 -1.80 8.13
C GLY A 159 -16.06 -1.11 9.02
N HIS A 160 -15.49 -0.02 8.50
CA HIS A 160 -14.38 0.70 9.14
C HIS A 160 -14.83 1.85 10.05
N GLU A 161 -16.09 2.28 9.95
CA GLU A 161 -16.66 3.39 10.70
C GLU A 161 -16.72 3.16 12.22
N GLY A 162 -16.48 1.92 12.67
CA GLY A 162 -16.50 1.57 14.10
C GLY A 162 -15.17 1.73 14.83
N TRP A 163 -14.07 1.82 14.08
CA TRP A 163 -12.71 1.83 14.66
C TRP A 163 -11.75 2.85 14.06
N HIS A 164 -11.87 3.14 12.75
CA HIS A 164 -10.96 4.07 12.09
C HIS A 164 -11.31 5.53 12.44
N PRO A 165 -10.34 6.39 12.78
CA PRO A 165 -10.61 7.78 13.16
C PRO A 165 -11.09 8.66 11.99
N ASP A 166 -10.78 8.28 10.75
CA ASP A 166 -11.13 9.00 9.52
C ASP A 166 -11.59 8.00 8.43
N PRO A 167 -12.78 7.38 8.57
CA PRO A 167 -13.16 6.21 7.76
C PRO A 167 -13.76 6.57 6.39
N GLU A 168 -14.03 7.84 6.07
CA GLU A 168 -14.80 8.25 4.90
C GLU A 168 -14.20 7.74 3.59
N PHE A 169 -12.88 7.75 3.44
CA PHE A 169 -12.21 7.34 2.20
C PHE A 169 -12.45 5.87 1.83
N TYR A 170 -12.72 5.00 2.82
CA TYR A 170 -13.09 3.60 2.55
C TYR A 170 -14.43 3.46 1.81
N TYR A 171 -15.28 4.48 1.87
CA TYR A 171 -16.62 4.49 1.31
C TYR A 171 -16.75 5.36 0.06
N LYS A 172 -15.64 5.93 -0.40
CA LYS A 172 -15.55 6.78 -1.58
C LYS A 172 -14.88 6.06 -2.75
N ARG A 173 -14.99 6.66 -3.94
CA ARG A 173 -14.31 6.15 -5.14
C ARG A 173 -12.82 5.92 -4.84
N GLY A 174 -12.32 4.74 -5.22
CA GLY A 174 -10.96 4.30 -4.89
C GLY A 174 -10.84 3.55 -3.57
N GLY A 175 -11.92 3.52 -2.78
CA GLY A 175 -12.07 2.70 -1.57
C GLY A 175 -12.92 1.45 -1.81
N GLY A 176 -13.59 1.02 -0.73
CA GLY A 176 -14.43 -0.18 -0.75
C GLY A 176 -13.65 -1.48 -0.55
N PRO A 177 -14.35 -2.57 -0.20
CA PRO A 177 -13.71 -3.81 0.22
C PRO A 177 -12.86 -4.45 -0.88
N MET A 178 -13.20 -4.26 -2.16
CA MET A 178 -12.42 -4.84 -3.25
C MET A 178 -11.09 -4.11 -3.47
N LEU A 179 -11.03 -2.79 -3.30
CA LEU A 179 -9.78 -2.03 -3.45
C LEU A 179 -8.97 -1.98 -2.14
N ASP A 180 -9.63 -2.10 -1.00
CA ASP A 180 -8.94 -2.12 0.30
C ASP A 180 -8.35 -3.50 0.63
N MET A 181 -9.18 -4.54 0.60
CA MET A 181 -8.77 -5.89 1.03
C MET A 181 -8.63 -6.88 -0.13
N GLY A 182 -9.33 -6.68 -1.24
CA GLY A 182 -9.23 -7.56 -2.41
C GLY A 182 -7.81 -7.78 -2.92
N PRO A 183 -6.91 -6.78 -2.93
CA PRO A 183 -5.52 -6.98 -3.35
C PRO A 183 -4.80 -8.08 -2.58
N TYR A 184 -5.01 -8.19 -1.27
CA TYR A 184 -4.41 -9.24 -0.44
C TYR A 184 -4.92 -10.63 -0.81
N TYR A 185 -6.23 -10.80 -0.97
CA TYR A 185 -6.85 -12.08 -1.29
C TYR A 185 -6.55 -12.52 -2.73
N VAL A 186 -6.69 -11.61 -3.68
CA VAL A 186 -6.40 -11.90 -5.09
C VAL A 186 -4.93 -12.26 -5.28
N THR A 187 -4.01 -11.52 -4.67
CA THR A 187 -2.57 -11.81 -4.77
C THR A 187 -2.24 -13.17 -4.12
N ALA A 188 -2.82 -13.47 -2.96
CA ALA A 188 -2.63 -14.77 -2.33
C ALA A 188 -3.16 -15.90 -3.22
N LEU A 189 -4.36 -15.78 -3.78
CA LEU A 189 -4.93 -16.77 -4.70
C LEU A 189 -4.09 -16.97 -5.96
N VAL A 190 -3.61 -15.87 -6.56
CA VAL A 190 -2.71 -15.95 -7.73
C VAL A 190 -1.38 -16.61 -7.36
N ASN A 191 -0.84 -16.32 -6.19
CA ASN A 191 0.39 -16.97 -5.70
C ASN A 191 0.19 -18.49 -5.50
N LEU A 192 -0.98 -18.90 -5.00
CA LEU A 192 -1.25 -20.30 -4.68
C LEU A 192 -1.70 -21.13 -5.90
N LEU A 193 -2.47 -20.54 -6.82
CA LEU A 193 -3.17 -21.25 -7.89
C LEU A 193 -2.73 -20.85 -9.30
N GLY A 194 -1.94 -19.78 -9.43
CA GLY A 194 -1.54 -19.25 -10.74
C GLY A 194 -2.45 -18.11 -11.25
N GLY A 195 -2.21 -17.69 -12.48
CA GLY A 195 -2.85 -16.52 -13.07
C GLY A 195 -4.36 -16.68 -13.33
N VAL A 196 -5.09 -15.58 -13.26
CA VAL A 196 -6.54 -15.52 -13.53
C VAL A 196 -6.80 -15.61 -15.04
N ARG A 197 -7.58 -16.60 -15.47
CA ARG A 197 -7.99 -16.79 -16.88
C ARG A 197 -9.22 -15.95 -17.24
N SER A 198 -10.20 -15.90 -16.32
CA SER A 198 -11.44 -15.15 -16.50
C SER A 198 -11.99 -14.72 -15.16
N LEU A 199 -12.76 -13.65 -15.15
CA LEU A 199 -13.42 -13.19 -13.94
C LEU A 199 -14.86 -12.78 -14.22
N MET A 200 -15.72 -12.90 -13.19
CA MET A 200 -17.05 -12.34 -13.15
C MET A 200 -17.21 -11.65 -11.80
N GLY A 201 -17.78 -10.46 -11.78
CA GLY A 201 -17.99 -9.70 -10.56
C GLY A 201 -19.43 -9.19 -10.44
N ARG A 202 -19.89 -9.06 -9.21
CA ARG A 202 -21.14 -8.37 -8.89
C ARG A 202 -20.94 -7.53 -7.64
N THR A 203 -21.37 -6.28 -7.70
CA THR A 203 -21.33 -5.35 -6.58
C THR A 203 -22.73 -4.95 -6.16
N LYS A 204 -22.89 -4.59 -4.90
CA LYS A 204 -24.12 -4.06 -4.35
C LYS A 204 -23.80 -3.18 -3.14
N THR A 205 -24.36 -1.98 -3.11
CA THR A 205 -24.35 -1.11 -1.94
C THR A 205 -25.64 -1.39 -1.15
N THR A 206 -25.52 -2.20 -0.08
CA THR A 206 -26.68 -2.58 0.75
C THR A 206 -27.10 -1.44 1.66
N PHE A 207 -26.16 -0.66 2.15
CA PHE A 207 -26.39 0.47 3.05
C PHE A 207 -25.77 1.73 2.42
N PRO A 208 -26.56 2.55 1.71
CA PRO A 208 -26.05 3.76 1.03
C PRO A 208 -25.63 4.86 2.00
N HIS A 209 -26.04 4.76 3.25
CA HIS A 209 -25.63 5.67 4.33
C HIS A 209 -25.09 4.85 5.50
N ARG A 210 -24.01 5.35 6.09
CA ARG A 210 -23.39 4.77 7.28
C ARG A 210 -23.05 5.88 8.27
N THR A 211 -23.17 5.59 9.57
CA THR A 211 -22.86 6.55 10.62
C THR A 211 -21.56 6.15 11.29
N ILE A 212 -20.62 7.10 11.39
CA ILE A 212 -19.35 6.90 12.09
C ILE A 212 -19.60 6.73 13.58
N THR A 213 -19.08 5.63 14.15
CA THR A 213 -19.19 5.35 15.59
C THR A 213 -17.83 5.45 16.30
N SER A 214 -16.74 5.63 15.57
CA SER A 214 -15.39 5.90 16.10
C SER A 214 -15.19 7.38 16.44
N ALA A 215 -14.34 7.67 17.41
CA ALA A 215 -13.87 9.03 17.69
C ALA A 215 -12.78 9.43 16.65
N PRO A 216 -12.61 10.73 16.33
CA PRO A 216 -13.35 11.87 16.88
C PRO A 216 -14.66 12.19 16.14
N LYS A 217 -14.97 11.52 15.02
CA LYS A 217 -16.08 11.86 14.12
C LYS A 217 -17.41 11.17 14.43
N ARG A 218 -17.55 10.62 15.64
CA ARG A 218 -18.78 9.90 16.06
C ARG A 218 -20.04 10.69 15.77
N GLY A 219 -21.03 10.05 15.13
CA GLY A 219 -22.30 10.63 14.77
C GLY A 219 -22.33 11.33 13.41
N THR A 220 -21.21 11.38 12.68
CA THR A 220 -21.19 11.90 11.31
C THR A 220 -21.68 10.82 10.35
N ASP A 221 -22.52 11.19 9.39
CA ASP A 221 -23.01 10.29 8.35
C ASP A 221 -22.10 10.30 7.12
N ILE A 222 -21.90 9.13 6.54
CA ILE A 222 -21.15 8.91 5.30
C ILE A 222 -22.14 8.42 4.24
N THR A 223 -22.12 9.06 3.07
CA THR A 223 -22.75 8.50 1.88
C THR A 223 -21.75 7.60 1.17
N VAL A 224 -22.14 6.38 0.86
CA VAL A 224 -21.35 5.38 0.15
C VAL A 224 -21.48 5.62 -1.36
N ASP A 225 -20.36 5.73 -2.07
CA ASP A 225 -20.32 5.89 -3.53
C ASP A 225 -20.59 4.57 -4.26
#